data_81509c04e47eae8566df301badea4c47
#
_entry.id   81509c04e47eae8566df301badea4c47
#
_cell.length_a   1.000
_cell.length_b   1.000
_cell.length_c   1.000
_cell.angle_alpha   90.00
_cell.angle_beta   90.00
_cell.angle_gamma   90.00
#
_symmetry.space_group_name_H-M   'P 1'
#
loop_
_entity.id
_entity.type
_entity.pdbx_description
1 polymer ?
#
loop_
_entity_poly.entity_id
_entity_poly.type
_entity_poly.pdbx_seq_one_letter_code
_entity_poly.pdbx_strand_id
1 'polypeptide(L)'
;SEKAMEKVVESLFSIKNQRAVFDQSELLRLSTLDSAVTPNELFSTITNDLSITRIEREFYNLSDNERSPFKEVNISFDSANSAEAAEFVNTLAIKALASSLETFKDDAAARKADQISQIETQLKGLQEAVKQGRLAEITRLEEANNLASDALRLQLNLLEQQAKTNRLTRMAQLKEAIKTASGLKIIEPISWESLRPTNANAQFLNNLSGAPEAQPLYFQGTRLLIGERDMLAARTDDLLYVAESSAIELKLTQLSADPKIAALKARQNDTIYIPNYDELIAQKSALINLLVDFPIARMASLIQPAVASTIPIKPNRKLIAVAGTVLAGFLGLFFALIRIAIKK
;
A
#
# COMPACT_ATOMS: atom_id res chain seq x y z
N SER A 1 27.97 -5.11 -11.41
CA SER A 1 28.86 -5.52 -12.52
C SER A 1 28.60 -6.97 -12.97
N GLU A 2 28.34 -7.90 -12.08
CA GLU A 2 28.18 -9.34 -12.40
C GLU A 2 26.99 -9.59 -13.36
N LYS A 3 25.82 -9.05 -13.04
CA LYS A 3 24.62 -9.17 -13.91
C LYS A 3 24.83 -8.56 -15.30
N ALA A 4 25.61 -7.49 -15.41
CA ALA A 4 25.91 -6.88 -16.72
C ALA A 4 26.78 -7.80 -17.56
N MET A 5 27.82 -8.41 -16.97
CA MET A 5 28.68 -9.35 -17.67
C MET A 5 27.91 -10.62 -18.08
N GLU A 6 27.00 -11.11 -17.23
CA GLU A 6 26.14 -12.24 -17.55
C GLU A 6 25.28 -11.98 -18.79
N LYS A 7 24.69 -10.81 -18.90
CA LYS A 7 23.92 -10.37 -20.09
C LYS A 7 24.79 -10.28 -21.34
N VAL A 8 26.03 -9.81 -21.21
CA VAL A 8 26.98 -9.81 -22.34
C VAL A 8 27.28 -11.24 -22.81
N VAL A 9 27.51 -12.15 -21.86
CA VAL A 9 27.74 -13.55 -22.18
C VAL A 9 26.54 -14.21 -22.84
N GLU A 10 25.32 -14.01 -22.29
CA GLU A 10 24.08 -14.47 -22.91
C GLU A 10 23.94 -13.92 -24.33
N SER A 11 24.29 -12.66 -24.53
CA SER A 11 24.20 -12.00 -25.83
C SER A 11 25.23 -12.55 -26.83
N LEU A 12 26.41 -12.96 -26.38
CA LEU A 12 27.42 -13.64 -27.19
C LEU A 12 26.99 -15.03 -27.62
N PHE A 13 26.32 -15.77 -26.73
CA PHE A 13 25.78 -17.10 -27.07
C PHE A 13 24.46 -17.04 -27.85
N SER A 14 23.88 -15.86 -28.02
CA SER A 14 22.63 -15.69 -28.74
C SER A 14 22.81 -16.03 -30.22
N ILE A 15 22.15 -17.10 -30.66
CA ILE A 15 22.12 -17.53 -32.08
C ILE A 15 21.64 -16.38 -32.97
N LYS A 16 20.70 -15.56 -32.51
CA LYS A 16 20.20 -14.39 -33.21
C LYS A 16 21.30 -13.38 -33.50
N ASN A 17 22.13 -13.07 -32.50
CA ASN A 17 23.24 -12.13 -32.64
C ASN A 17 24.35 -12.71 -33.53
N GLN A 18 24.71 -13.96 -33.34
CA GLN A 18 25.70 -14.67 -34.15
C GLN A 18 25.26 -14.73 -35.61
N ARG A 19 23.99 -15.02 -35.87
CA ARG A 19 23.42 -15.06 -37.23
C ARG A 19 23.42 -13.67 -37.87
N ALA A 20 23.00 -12.65 -37.15
CA ALA A 20 22.97 -11.28 -37.65
C ALA A 20 24.37 -10.76 -38.05
N VAL A 21 25.41 -11.16 -37.30
CA VAL A 21 26.81 -10.83 -37.65
C VAL A 21 27.28 -11.66 -38.83
N PHE A 22 26.95 -12.94 -38.86
CA PHE A 22 27.30 -13.83 -40.00
C PHE A 22 26.69 -13.33 -41.31
N ASP A 23 25.42 -12.96 -41.33
CA ASP A 23 24.70 -12.49 -42.51
C ASP A 23 25.29 -11.15 -43.05
N GLN A 24 26.00 -10.38 -42.21
CA GLN A 24 26.68 -9.14 -42.59
C GLN A 24 28.17 -9.31 -42.88
N SER A 25 28.74 -10.50 -42.61
CA SER A 25 30.18 -10.76 -42.73
C SER A 25 30.60 -11.19 -44.14
N GLU A 26 31.86 -10.95 -44.46
CA GLU A 26 32.49 -11.46 -45.70
C GLU A 26 32.54 -13.00 -45.71
N LEU A 27 32.41 -13.66 -44.55
CA LEU A 27 32.30 -15.14 -44.46
C LEU A 27 31.11 -15.69 -45.25
N LEU A 28 30.01 -14.97 -45.31
CA LEU A 28 28.86 -15.33 -46.13
C LEU A 28 29.18 -15.22 -47.60
N ARG A 29 29.95 -14.21 -48.02
CA ARG A 29 30.36 -14.04 -49.46
C ARG A 29 31.25 -15.16 -49.91
N LEU A 30 32.14 -15.65 -49.05
CA LEU A 30 33.00 -16.81 -49.39
C LEU A 30 32.21 -18.07 -49.62
N SER A 31 31.14 -18.31 -48.90
CA SER A 31 30.25 -19.48 -49.09
C SER A 31 29.52 -19.48 -50.43
N THR A 32 29.29 -18.28 -50.99
CA THR A 32 28.64 -18.18 -52.33
C THR A 32 29.59 -18.44 -53.47
N LEU A 33 30.91 -18.40 -53.24
CA LEU A 33 31.95 -18.72 -54.23
C LEU A 33 32.25 -20.20 -54.29
N ASP A 34 32.02 -20.95 -53.22
CA ASP A 34 32.18 -22.39 -53.15
C ASP A 34 30.79 -23.06 -53.21
N SER A 35 30.38 -23.52 -54.40
CA SER A 35 29.03 -24.02 -54.68
C SER A 35 28.66 -25.28 -53.91
N ALA A 36 29.52 -25.82 -53.06
CA ALA A 36 29.35 -27.08 -52.36
C ALA A 36 28.76 -26.96 -50.94
N VAL A 37 28.77 -25.78 -50.31
CA VAL A 37 28.31 -25.58 -48.91
C VAL A 37 27.20 -24.53 -48.85
N THR A 38 26.10 -24.90 -48.22
CA THR A 38 25.02 -23.92 -48.00
C THR A 38 25.35 -22.90 -46.90
N PRO A 39 24.79 -21.66 -46.96
CA PRO A 39 25.00 -20.66 -45.93
C PRO A 39 24.64 -21.15 -44.51
N ASN A 40 23.65 -22.04 -44.40
CA ASN A 40 23.23 -22.58 -43.10
C ASN A 40 24.23 -23.63 -42.57
N GLU A 41 24.80 -24.45 -43.43
CA GLU A 41 25.87 -25.40 -43.04
C GLU A 41 27.13 -24.66 -42.62
N LEU A 42 27.51 -23.60 -43.35
CA LEU A 42 28.64 -22.76 -42.97
C LEU A 42 28.41 -22.08 -41.63
N PHE A 43 27.23 -21.50 -41.40
CA PHE A 43 26.87 -20.90 -40.10
C PHE A 43 26.94 -21.91 -38.97
N SER A 44 26.44 -23.15 -39.17
CA SER A 44 26.53 -24.23 -38.19
C SER A 44 27.98 -24.59 -37.88
N THR A 45 28.85 -24.64 -38.86
CA THR A 45 30.27 -24.91 -38.68
C THR A 45 30.93 -23.79 -37.87
N ILE A 46 30.69 -22.54 -38.23
CA ILE A 46 31.23 -21.35 -37.50
C ILE A 46 30.80 -21.35 -36.06
N THR A 47 29.50 -21.62 -35.77
CA THR A 47 29.00 -21.64 -34.38
C THR A 47 29.60 -22.79 -33.57
N ASN A 48 29.89 -23.92 -34.19
CA ASN A 48 30.55 -25.04 -33.52
C ASN A 48 32.05 -24.79 -33.23
N ASP A 49 32.73 -24.05 -34.12
CA ASP A 49 34.15 -23.72 -33.96
C ASP A 49 34.37 -22.44 -33.13
N LEU A 50 33.30 -21.68 -32.81
CA LEU A 50 33.36 -20.51 -31.98
C LEU A 50 33.50 -20.91 -30.49
N SER A 51 34.59 -20.55 -29.88
CA SER A 51 34.84 -20.79 -28.45
C SER A 51 34.68 -19.50 -27.63
N ILE A 52 33.78 -19.54 -26.66
CA ILE A 52 33.52 -18.43 -25.73
C ILE A 52 33.85 -18.92 -24.33
N THR A 53 34.94 -18.43 -23.75
CA THR A 53 35.45 -18.91 -22.46
C THR A 53 35.38 -17.80 -21.42
N ARG A 54 34.84 -18.09 -20.26
CA ARG A 54 34.85 -17.17 -19.10
C ARG A 54 36.17 -17.34 -18.38
N ILE A 55 36.84 -16.23 -18.09
CA ILE A 55 38.08 -16.19 -17.31
C ILE A 55 37.81 -15.37 -16.07
N GLU A 56 37.94 -15.98 -14.90
CA GLU A 56 37.87 -15.30 -13.62
C GLU A 56 39.28 -15.04 -13.12
N ARG A 57 39.68 -13.79 -12.99
CA ARG A 57 40.94 -13.37 -12.40
C ARG A 57 40.66 -12.60 -11.14
N GLU A 58 41.27 -13.00 -10.03
CA GLU A 58 41.29 -12.23 -8.80
C GLU A 58 42.43 -11.20 -8.86
N PHE A 59 42.08 -9.92 -8.86
CA PHE A 59 43.04 -8.85 -8.68
C PHE A 59 43.04 -8.40 -7.23
N TYR A 60 44.23 -8.30 -6.65
CA TYR A 60 44.41 -7.70 -5.35
C TYR A 60 44.50 -6.19 -5.51
N ASN A 61 43.48 -5.48 -5.00
CA ASN A 61 43.53 -4.01 -5.00
C ASN A 61 44.30 -3.56 -3.76
N LEU A 62 45.51 -3.10 -3.96
CA LEU A 62 46.43 -2.67 -2.89
C LEU A 62 45.93 -1.46 -2.09
N SER A 63 44.98 -0.67 -2.66
CA SER A 63 44.45 0.53 -2.00
C SER A 63 43.27 0.23 -1.03
N ASP A 64 42.51 -0.81 -1.26
CA ASP A 64 41.25 -1.04 -0.52
C ASP A 64 41.27 -2.35 0.29
N ASN A 65 42.34 -3.11 0.23
CA ASN A 65 42.46 -4.43 0.88
C ASN A 65 41.31 -5.42 0.50
N GLU A 66 40.61 -5.16 -0.57
CA GLU A 66 39.52 -6.00 -1.07
C GLU A 66 39.91 -6.73 -2.36
N ARG A 67 39.55 -8.03 -2.41
CA ARG A 67 39.67 -8.83 -3.63
C ARG A 67 38.46 -8.53 -4.52
N SER A 68 38.68 -7.80 -5.60
CA SER A 68 37.63 -7.58 -6.61
C SER A 68 37.74 -8.62 -7.72
N PRO A 69 36.75 -9.51 -7.89
CA PRO A 69 36.78 -10.46 -9.00
C PRO A 69 36.60 -9.71 -10.32
N PHE A 70 37.61 -9.80 -11.19
CA PHE A 70 37.52 -9.30 -12.55
C PHE A 70 37.07 -10.45 -13.46
N LYS A 71 35.94 -10.26 -14.13
CA LYS A 71 35.38 -11.24 -15.06
C LYS A 71 35.71 -10.83 -16.47
N GLU A 72 36.45 -11.69 -17.15
CA GLU A 72 36.84 -11.51 -18.53
C GLU A 72 36.20 -12.62 -19.38
N VAL A 73 35.82 -12.29 -20.63
CA VAL A 73 35.34 -13.25 -21.61
C VAL A 73 36.30 -13.26 -22.77
N ASN A 74 36.84 -14.41 -23.08
CA ASN A 74 37.67 -14.63 -24.23
C ASN A 74 36.83 -15.28 -25.35
N ILE A 75 36.88 -14.71 -26.55
CA ILE A 75 36.20 -15.20 -27.73
C ILE A 75 37.28 -15.60 -28.73
N SER A 76 37.27 -16.84 -29.19
CA SER A 76 38.16 -17.31 -30.21
C SER A 76 37.40 -18.08 -31.30
N PHE A 77 37.88 -17.95 -32.53
CA PHE A 77 37.30 -18.61 -33.67
C PHE A 77 38.42 -19.09 -34.60
N ASP A 78 38.44 -20.40 -34.90
CA ASP A 78 39.38 -21.03 -35.79
C ASP A 78 38.83 -21.02 -37.22
N SER A 79 39.49 -20.35 -38.13
CA SER A 79 39.13 -20.30 -39.55
C SER A 79 40.34 -20.39 -40.46
N ALA A 80 40.11 -20.88 -41.69
CA ALA A 80 41.13 -20.86 -42.73
C ALA A 80 41.54 -19.44 -43.14
N ASN A 81 40.63 -18.47 -43.02
CA ASN A 81 40.90 -17.04 -43.23
C ASN A 81 40.93 -16.30 -41.89
N SER A 82 42.12 -16.04 -41.39
CA SER A 82 42.34 -15.44 -40.07
C SER A 82 41.87 -13.96 -40.01
N ALA A 83 41.89 -13.22 -41.12
CA ALA A 83 41.46 -11.83 -41.15
C ALA A 83 39.94 -11.70 -41.00
N GLU A 84 39.17 -12.52 -41.70
CA GLU A 84 37.71 -12.54 -41.62
C GLU A 84 37.22 -13.10 -40.30
N ALA A 85 37.95 -14.12 -39.76
CA ALA A 85 37.67 -14.64 -38.45
C ALA A 85 37.83 -13.56 -37.35
N ALA A 86 38.88 -12.74 -37.43
CA ALA A 86 39.10 -11.65 -36.51
C ALA A 86 38.03 -10.55 -36.62
N GLU A 87 37.61 -10.21 -37.84
CA GLU A 87 36.54 -9.24 -38.09
C GLU A 87 35.20 -9.77 -37.56
N PHE A 88 34.86 -11.03 -37.79
CA PHE A 88 33.65 -11.66 -37.26
C PHE A 88 33.60 -11.61 -35.73
N VAL A 89 34.68 -12.02 -35.06
CA VAL A 89 34.77 -12.01 -33.60
C VAL A 89 34.62 -10.59 -33.03
N ASN A 90 35.29 -9.59 -33.64
CA ASN A 90 35.23 -8.21 -33.23
C ASN A 90 33.80 -7.63 -33.39
N THR A 91 33.18 -7.90 -34.54
CA THR A 91 31.82 -7.47 -34.82
C THR A 91 30.82 -8.16 -33.90
N LEU A 92 30.99 -9.43 -33.60
CA LEU A 92 30.18 -10.19 -32.65
C LEU A 92 30.29 -9.62 -31.24
N ALA A 93 31.50 -9.29 -30.79
CA ALA A 93 31.74 -8.68 -29.48
C ALA A 93 31.03 -7.32 -29.36
N ILE A 94 31.14 -6.44 -30.38
CA ILE A 94 30.48 -5.13 -30.42
C ILE A 94 28.95 -5.30 -30.45
N LYS A 95 28.44 -6.22 -31.27
CA LYS A 95 27.00 -6.51 -31.38
C LYS A 95 26.43 -7.03 -30.07
N ALA A 96 27.15 -7.95 -29.42
CA ALA A 96 26.77 -8.51 -28.14
C ALA A 96 26.73 -7.43 -27.02
N LEU A 97 27.72 -6.54 -26.98
CA LEU A 97 27.73 -5.40 -26.07
C LEU A 97 26.54 -4.45 -26.29
N ALA A 98 26.26 -4.11 -27.56
CA ALA A 98 25.12 -3.27 -27.89
C ALA A 98 23.78 -3.91 -27.51
N SER A 99 23.57 -5.17 -27.86
CA SER A 99 22.34 -5.92 -27.55
C SER A 99 22.17 -6.14 -26.05
N SER A 100 23.25 -6.41 -25.29
CA SER A 100 23.19 -6.54 -23.84
C SER A 100 22.84 -5.24 -23.14
N LEU A 101 23.35 -4.10 -23.65
CA LEU A 101 23.00 -2.78 -23.14
C LEU A 101 21.51 -2.49 -23.35
N GLU A 102 20.99 -2.75 -24.54
CA GLU A 102 19.56 -2.57 -24.84
C GLU A 102 18.70 -3.41 -23.89
N THR A 103 19.00 -4.72 -23.75
CA THR A 103 18.29 -5.61 -22.81
C THR A 103 18.39 -5.10 -21.36
N PHE A 104 19.54 -4.58 -20.96
CA PHE A 104 19.72 -4.05 -19.60
C PHE A 104 18.92 -2.76 -19.38
N LYS A 105 18.86 -1.88 -20.38
CA LYS A 105 18.01 -0.69 -20.33
C LYS A 105 16.53 -1.05 -20.22
N ASP A 106 16.09 -2.02 -21.01
CA ASP A 106 14.69 -2.51 -20.98
C ASP A 106 14.35 -3.14 -19.62
N ASP A 107 15.20 -4.01 -19.09
CA ASP A 107 15.04 -4.61 -17.78
C ASP A 107 14.98 -3.53 -16.66
N ALA A 108 15.82 -2.51 -16.75
CA ALA A 108 15.85 -1.42 -15.78
C ALA A 108 14.61 -0.52 -15.91
N ALA A 109 14.15 -0.25 -17.13
CA ALA A 109 12.91 0.50 -17.39
C ALA A 109 11.68 -0.27 -16.89
N ALA A 110 11.62 -1.59 -17.13
CA ALA A 110 10.54 -2.45 -16.64
C ALA A 110 10.49 -2.45 -15.09
N ARG A 111 11.63 -2.63 -14.41
CA ARG A 111 11.69 -2.57 -12.93
C ARG A 111 11.26 -1.21 -12.39
N LYS A 112 11.68 -0.12 -13.05
CA LYS A 112 11.25 1.24 -12.70
C LYS A 112 9.73 1.37 -12.82
N ALA A 113 9.13 0.88 -13.92
CA ALA A 113 7.70 0.91 -14.14
C ALA A 113 6.94 0.08 -13.08
N ASP A 114 7.44 -1.12 -12.76
CA ASP A 114 6.86 -1.97 -11.72
C ASP A 114 6.88 -1.31 -10.34
N GLN A 115 7.99 -0.68 -9.95
CA GLN A 115 8.09 0.03 -8.67
C GLN A 115 7.14 1.22 -8.61
N ILE A 116 7.00 2.00 -9.70
CA ILE A 116 6.04 3.09 -9.78
C ILE A 116 4.61 2.55 -9.62
N SER A 117 4.27 1.47 -10.33
CA SER A 117 2.95 0.82 -10.25
C SER A 117 2.64 0.29 -8.85
N GLN A 118 3.64 -0.26 -8.15
CA GLN A 118 3.50 -0.70 -6.75
C GLN A 118 3.18 0.48 -5.83
N ILE A 119 3.90 1.60 -5.95
CA ILE A 119 3.64 2.80 -5.15
C ILE A 119 2.24 3.37 -5.45
N GLU A 120 1.82 3.41 -6.72
CA GLU A 120 0.48 3.85 -7.11
C GLU A 120 -0.62 2.96 -6.53
N THR A 121 -0.42 1.66 -6.57
CA THR A 121 -1.35 0.69 -5.98
C THR A 121 -1.43 0.85 -4.46
N GLN A 122 -0.29 1.07 -3.80
CA GLN A 122 -0.22 1.32 -2.36
C GLN A 122 -0.94 2.63 -2.00
N LEU A 123 -0.68 3.72 -2.73
CA LEU A 123 -1.35 5.00 -2.53
C LEU A 123 -2.87 4.88 -2.69
N LYS A 124 -3.33 4.20 -3.73
CA LYS A 124 -4.76 3.95 -3.97
C LYS A 124 -5.39 3.14 -2.85
N GLY A 125 -4.70 2.09 -2.37
CA GLY A 125 -5.15 1.29 -1.24
C GLY A 125 -5.27 2.11 0.06
N LEU A 126 -4.27 2.96 0.35
CA LEU A 126 -4.29 3.85 1.51
C LEU A 126 -5.39 4.92 1.41
N GLN A 127 -5.61 5.50 0.22
CA GLN A 127 -6.71 6.44 -0.01
C GLN A 127 -8.06 5.81 0.28
N GLU A 128 -8.30 4.62 -0.24
CA GLU A 128 -9.55 3.90 0.01
C GLU A 128 -9.71 3.53 1.49
N ALA A 129 -8.64 3.07 2.15
CA ALA A 129 -8.67 2.76 3.59
C ALA A 129 -9.03 3.99 4.45
N VAL A 130 -8.44 5.15 4.18
CA VAL A 130 -8.75 6.39 4.90
C VAL A 130 -10.18 6.84 4.64
N LYS A 131 -10.66 6.73 3.39
CA LYS A 131 -12.05 7.03 3.02
C LYS A 131 -13.03 6.10 3.74
N GLN A 132 -12.77 4.80 3.76
CA GLN A 132 -13.61 3.82 4.49
C GLN A 132 -13.58 4.07 6.00
N GLY A 133 -12.41 4.38 6.56
CA GLY A 133 -12.29 4.79 7.96
C GLY A 133 -13.13 6.02 8.29
N ARG A 134 -13.14 7.04 7.43
CA ARG A 134 -14.00 8.23 7.59
C ARG A 134 -15.48 7.89 7.54
N LEU A 135 -15.91 7.06 6.59
CA LEU A 135 -17.31 6.63 6.48
C LEU A 135 -17.74 5.82 7.71
N ALA A 136 -16.90 4.90 8.18
CA ALA A 136 -17.17 4.13 9.39
C ALA A 136 -17.29 5.03 10.64
N GLU A 137 -16.46 6.06 10.77
CA GLU A 137 -16.55 7.02 11.88
C GLU A 137 -17.85 7.86 11.80
N ILE A 138 -18.26 8.28 10.60
CA ILE A 138 -19.56 8.95 10.40
C ILE A 138 -20.70 8.05 10.87
N THR A 139 -20.76 6.80 10.40
CA THR A 139 -21.80 5.83 10.78
C THR A 139 -21.81 5.60 12.29
N ARG A 140 -20.64 5.42 12.91
CA ARG A 140 -20.52 5.24 14.36
C ARG A 140 -21.04 6.44 15.16
N LEU A 141 -20.75 7.66 14.70
CA LEU A 141 -21.23 8.88 15.33
C LEU A 141 -22.74 9.06 15.15
N GLU A 142 -23.28 8.76 13.96
CA GLU A 142 -24.71 8.81 13.69
C GLU A 142 -25.49 7.81 14.54
N GLU A 143 -25.00 6.58 14.67
CA GLU A 143 -25.58 5.57 15.56
C GLU A 143 -25.56 6.01 17.02
N ALA A 144 -24.42 6.53 17.50
CA ALA A 144 -24.29 7.05 18.86
C ALA A 144 -25.26 8.21 19.12
N ASN A 145 -25.37 9.16 18.17
CA ASN A 145 -26.29 10.31 18.27
C ASN A 145 -27.76 9.85 18.23
N ASN A 146 -28.08 8.85 17.42
CA ASN A 146 -29.44 8.28 17.38
C ASN A 146 -29.81 7.61 18.71
N LEU A 147 -28.93 6.76 19.26
CA LEU A 147 -29.14 6.15 20.56
C LEU A 147 -29.31 7.19 21.69
N ALA A 148 -28.47 8.22 21.69
CA ALA A 148 -28.57 9.30 22.68
C ALA A 148 -29.87 10.10 22.49
N SER A 149 -30.28 10.36 21.25
CA SER A 149 -31.52 11.06 20.94
C SER A 149 -32.76 10.26 21.39
N ASP A 150 -32.75 8.95 21.15
CA ASP A 150 -33.86 8.07 21.57
C ASP A 150 -33.96 7.98 23.10
N ALA A 151 -32.82 7.93 23.81
CA ALA A 151 -32.81 7.98 25.26
C ALA A 151 -33.37 9.32 25.80
N LEU A 152 -33.00 10.46 25.18
CA LEU A 152 -33.49 11.78 25.56
C LEU A 152 -35.00 11.94 25.26
N ARG A 153 -35.49 11.42 24.13
CA ARG A 153 -36.93 11.40 23.80
C ARG A 153 -37.70 10.54 24.78
N LEU A 154 -37.18 9.39 25.20
CA LEU A 154 -37.79 8.57 26.24
C LEU A 154 -37.86 9.34 27.56
N GLN A 155 -36.79 10.05 27.93
CA GLN A 155 -36.76 10.87 29.12
C GLN A 155 -37.81 12.00 29.08
N LEU A 156 -37.94 12.71 27.96
CA LEU A 156 -39.00 13.72 27.76
C LEU A 156 -40.39 13.12 27.93
N ASN A 157 -40.66 11.99 27.33
CA ASN A 157 -41.93 11.30 27.44
C ASN A 157 -42.26 10.91 28.90
N LEU A 158 -41.27 10.40 29.65
CA LEU A 158 -41.43 10.10 31.06
C LEU A 158 -41.71 11.37 31.90
N LEU A 159 -41.01 12.47 31.65
CA LEU A 159 -41.24 13.76 32.31
C LEU A 159 -42.63 14.31 31.99
N GLU A 160 -43.09 14.20 30.74
CA GLU A 160 -44.46 14.59 30.35
C GLU A 160 -45.53 13.78 31.08
N GLN A 161 -45.37 12.46 31.13
CA GLN A 161 -46.26 11.58 31.87
C GLN A 161 -46.29 11.89 33.36
N GLN A 162 -45.08 12.13 33.96
CA GLN A 162 -44.96 12.51 35.38
C GLN A 162 -45.64 13.86 35.63
N ALA A 163 -45.37 14.87 34.79
CA ALA A 163 -46.00 16.18 34.92
C ALA A 163 -47.53 16.13 34.82
N LYS A 164 -48.04 15.34 33.84
CA LYS A 164 -49.47 15.09 33.70
C LYS A 164 -50.07 14.37 34.90
N THR A 165 -49.39 13.35 35.43
CA THR A 165 -49.82 12.63 36.65
C THR A 165 -49.85 13.56 37.87
N ASN A 166 -48.79 14.38 38.04
CA ASN A 166 -48.73 15.38 39.12
C ASN A 166 -49.90 16.37 39.01
N ARG A 167 -50.18 16.91 37.79
CA ARG A 167 -51.32 17.79 37.53
C ARG A 167 -52.67 17.13 37.89
N LEU A 168 -52.89 15.87 37.45
CA LEU A 168 -54.16 15.17 37.71
C LEU A 168 -54.29 14.87 39.23
N THR A 169 -53.23 14.46 39.89
CA THR A 169 -53.22 14.26 41.36
C THR A 169 -53.50 15.55 42.09
N ARG A 170 -52.89 16.71 41.66
CA ARG A 170 -53.20 17.99 42.28
C ARG A 170 -54.63 18.42 42.05
N MET A 171 -55.18 18.21 40.85
CA MET A 171 -56.58 18.49 40.58
C MET A 171 -57.54 17.64 41.44
N ALA A 172 -57.20 16.35 41.69
CA ALA A 172 -57.95 15.51 42.60
C ALA A 172 -57.93 16.03 44.05
N GLN A 173 -56.75 16.40 44.54
CA GLN A 173 -56.59 17.01 45.88
C GLN A 173 -57.38 18.33 46.00
N LEU A 174 -57.33 19.19 44.95
CA LEU A 174 -58.10 20.42 44.93
C LEU A 174 -59.61 20.17 44.92
N LYS A 175 -60.08 19.14 44.19
CA LYS A 175 -61.48 18.76 44.17
C LYS A 175 -61.98 18.33 45.58
N GLU A 176 -61.20 17.54 46.28
CA GLU A 176 -61.50 17.15 47.67
C GLU A 176 -61.50 18.36 48.65
N ALA A 177 -60.47 19.20 48.51
CA ALA A 177 -60.34 20.42 49.31
C ALA A 177 -61.52 21.39 49.06
N ILE A 178 -61.99 21.57 47.82
CA ILE A 178 -63.13 22.40 47.43
C ILE A 178 -64.41 21.81 48.09
N LYS A 179 -64.60 20.51 48.04
CA LYS A 179 -65.73 19.83 48.66
C LYS A 179 -65.75 20.08 50.19
N THR A 180 -64.61 19.98 50.84
CA THR A 180 -64.48 20.21 52.26
C THR A 180 -64.71 21.68 52.63
N ALA A 181 -64.04 22.61 51.90
CA ALA A 181 -64.21 24.03 52.10
C ALA A 181 -65.68 24.49 51.89
N SER A 182 -66.33 23.92 50.87
CA SER A 182 -67.79 24.18 50.62
C SER A 182 -68.67 23.72 51.76
N GLY A 183 -68.42 22.50 52.26
CA GLY A 183 -69.15 21.93 53.41
C GLY A 183 -68.96 22.79 54.70
N LEU A 184 -67.81 23.35 54.85
CA LEU A 184 -67.48 24.26 55.98
C LEU A 184 -67.86 25.73 55.71
N LYS A 185 -68.37 26.05 54.55
CA LYS A 185 -68.72 27.42 54.08
C LYS A 185 -67.51 28.38 54.05
N ILE A 186 -66.30 27.90 53.83
CA ILE A 186 -65.07 28.66 53.76
C ILE A 186 -64.91 29.15 52.28
N ILE A 187 -65.25 30.41 52.01
CA ILE A 187 -65.24 31.03 50.68
C ILE A 187 -63.88 31.69 50.40
N GLU A 188 -63.39 32.49 51.37
CA GLU A 188 -62.12 33.20 51.31
C GLU A 188 -61.07 32.50 52.20
N PRO A 189 -59.76 32.75 51.96
CA PRO A 189 -58.72 32.14 52.80
C PRO A 189 -58.83 32.50 54.28
N ILE A 190 -58.69 31.49 55.13
CA ILE A 190 -58.66 31.63 56.57
C ILE A 190 -57.37 31.11 57.15
N SER A 191 -56.89 31.72 58.25
CA SER A 191 -55.74 31.22 58.99
C SER A 191 -56.16 30.50 60.27
N TRP A 192 -55.33 29.62 60.82
CA TRP A 192 -55.52 29.03 62.16
C TRP A 192 -55.80 30.09 63.23
N GLU A 193 -55.20 31.25 63.14
CA GLU A 193 -55.36 32.35 64.08
C GLU A 193 -56.75 32.92 64.06
N SER A 194 -57.41 32.91 62.89
CA SER A 194 -58.79 33.40 62.77
C SER A 194 -59.81 32.41 63.37
N LEU A 195 -59.45 31.15 63.56
CA LEU A 195 -60.28 30.13 64.21
C LEU A 195 -60.07 30.03 65.71
N ARG A 196 -59.11 30.78 66.32
CA ARG A 196 -58.89 30.75 67.76
C ARG A 196 -60.08 31.46 68.46
N PRO A 197 -60.84 30.75 69.30
CA PRO A 197 -61.87 31.37 70.07
C PRO A 197 -61.22 32.42 71.00
N THR A 198 -61.75 33.67 70.97
CA THR A 198 -61.23 34.85 71.69
C THR A 198 -61.23 34.70 73.24
N ASN A 199 -61.84 33.61 73.78
CA ASN A 199 -62.02 33.40 75.20
C ASN A 199 -61.65 31.98 75.71
N ALA A 200 -60.84 31.22 75.06
CA ALA A 200 -60.41 29.91 75.55
C ALA A 200 -59.02 29.99 76.17
N ASN A 201 -58.87 29.34 77.33
CA ASN A 201 -57.61 29.26 78.09
C ASN A 201 -56.43 28.95 77.21
N ALA A 202 -55.57 29.87 77.00
CA ALA A 202 -54.36 29.84 76.13
C ALA A 202 -53.40 28.68 76.50
N GLN A 203 -53.49 28.11 77.67
CA GLN A 203 -52.64 27.01 78.16
C GLN A 203 -53.03 25.61 77.54
N PHE A 204 -54.32 25.38 77.23
CA PHE A 204 -54.75 24.13 76.66
C PHE A 204 -54.37 24.02 75.17
N LEU A 205 -54.35 25.12 74.46
CA LEU A 205 -53.97 25.22 73.04
C LEU A 205 -52.46 25.20 72.84
N ASN A 206 -51.63 25.58 73.77
CA ASN A 206 -50.19 25.48 73.70
C ASN A 206 -49.67 24.02 73.76
N ASN A 207 -50.44 23.11 74.37
CA ASN A 207 -50.11 21.68 74.39
C ASN A 207 -50.57 20.93 73.13
N LEU A 208 -51.39 21.55 72.32
CA LEU A 208 -51.77 21.08 70.98
C LEU A 208 -50.94 21.73 69.84
N SER A 209 -49.93 22.47 70.21
CA SER A 209 -49.06 23.24 69.29
C SER A 209 -47.99 22.33 68.61
N GLY A 210 -48.36 21.20 68.09
CA GLY A 210 -47.80 20.74 66.85
C GLY A 210 -48.56 21.50 65.76
N ALA A 211 -48.17 22.73 65.46
CA ALA A 211 -48.66 23.40 64.24
C ALA A 211 -48.38 22.44 63.09
N PRO A 212 -49.41 22.01 62.37
CA PRO A 212 -49.13 21.20 61.17
C PRO A 212 -48.26 22.09 60.28
N GLU A 213 -47.07 21.58 59.87
CA GLU A 213 -46.10 22.31 59.04
C GLU A 213 -46.71 22.81 57.75
N ALA A 214 -47.89 22.36 57.39
CA ALA A 214 -48.69 22.88 56.25
C ALA A 214 -50.15 23.03 56.64
N GLN A 215 -50.70 24.22 56.41
CA GLN A 215 -52.15 24.44 56.56
C GLN A 215 -52.94 23.52 55.62
N PRO A 216 -54.05 22.91 56.06
CA PRO A 216 -54.89 22.10 55.21
C PRO A 216 -55.36 22.90 54.01
N LEU A 217 -55.39 22.30 52.78
CA LEU A 217 -55.72 22.97 51.55
C LEU A 217 -57.09 23.66 51.59
N TYR A 218 -58.09 23.10 52.28
CA TYR A 218 -59.44 23.69 52.36
C TYR A 218 -59.47 25.04 53.09
N PHE A 219 -58.44 25.42 53.85
CA PHE A 219 -58.31 26.78 54.44
C PHE A 219 -58.05 27.88 53.44
N GLN A 220 -57.63 27.54 52.19
CA GLN A 220 -57.47 28.53 51.13
C GLN A 220 -58.80 29.06 50.57
N GLY A 221 -59.90 28.44 50.95
CA GLY A 221 -61.20 28.83 50.51
C GLY A 221 -61.57 28.38 49.11
N THR A 222 -62.87 28.23 48.89
CA THR A 222 -63.40 27.66 47.59
C THR A 222 -63.00 28.51 46.39
N ARG A 223 -62.92 29.85 46.51
CA ARG A 223 -62.64 30.75 45.42
C ARG A 223 -61.23 30.55 44.82
N LEU A 224 -60.23 30.46 45.68
CA LEU A 224 -58.83 30.24 45.27
C LEU A 224 -58.62 28.84 44.73
N LEU A 225 -59.16 27.84 45.42
CA LEU A 225 -59.07 26.42 45.01
C LEU A 225 -59.70 26.14 43.66
N ILE A 226 -60.88 26.74 43.36
CA ILE A 226 -61.53 26.66 42.05
C ILE A 226 -60.67 27.32 40.97
N GLY A 227 -60.10 28.51 41.23
CA GLY A 227 -59.23 29.18 40.29
C GLY A 227 -57.98 28.35 39.96
N GLU A 228 -57.31 27.74 40.96
CA GLU A 228 -56.13 26.86 40.75
C GLU A 228 -56.52 25.60 39.94
N ARG A 229 -57.67 24.97 40.27
CA ARG A 229 -58.15 23.79 39.55
C ARG A 229 -58.43 24.13 38.08
N ASP A 230 -59.09 25.24 37.80
CA ASP A 230 -59.49 25.65 36.47
C ASP A 230 -58.29 26.04 35.62
N MET A 231 -57.28 26.69 36.22
CA MET A 231 -55.97 26.92 35.59
C MET A 231 -55.27 25.61 35.21
N LEU A 232 -55.24 24.64 36.14
CA LEU A 232 -54.64 23.33 35.85
C LEU A 232 -55.42 22.53 34.83
N ALA A 233 -56.77 22.65 34.78
CA ALA A 233 -57.61 22.01 33.81
C ALA A 233 -57.44 22.61 32.40
N ALA A 234 -57.14 23.90 32.31
CA ALA A 234 -56.90 24.59 31.04
C ALA A 234 -55.52 24.33 30.42
N ARG A 235 -54.59 23.68 31.13
CA ARG A 235 -53.26 23.34 30.62
C ARG A 235 -53.38 22.27 29.52
N THR A 236 -52.83 22.60 28.37
CA THR A 236 -52.77 21.69 27.21
C THR A 236 -51.41 21.01 27.09
N ASP A 237 -50.35 21.65 27.58
CA ASP A 237 -48.98 21.15 27.54
C ASP A 237 -48.34 21.24 28.94
N ASP A 238 -48.02 20.07 29.51
CA ASP A 238 -47.45 19.96 30.83
C ASP A 238 -45.91 20.10 30.81
N LEU A 239 -45.25 19.83 29.64
CA LEU A 239 -43.78 19.94 29.49
C LEU A 239 -43.27 21.35 29.67
N LEU A 240 -44.05 22.37 29.29
CA LEU A 240 -43.69 23.78 29.48
C LEU A 240 -43.41 24.15 30.95
N TYR A 241 -43.95 23.37 31.87
CA TYR A 241 -43.78 23.60 33.34
C TYR A 241 -42.70 22.71 33.97
N VAL A 242 -41.94 21.93 33.14
CA VAL A 242 -40.83 21.10 33.59
C VAL A 242 -39.52 21.80 33.20
N ALA A 243 -38.78 22.27 34.18
CA ALA A 243 -37.56 23.05 33.97
C ALA A 243 -36.50 22.30 33.14
N GLU A 244 -36.48 20.96 33.20
CA GLU A 244 -35.51 20.10 32.52
C GLU A 244 -35.83 19.89 31.04
N SER A 245 -37.07 20.13 30.59
CA SER A 245 -37.51 19.86 29.20
C SER A 245 -36.72 20.67 28.17
N SER A 246 -36.51 21.95 28.41
CA SER A 246 -35.79 22.85 27.52
C SER A 246 -34.31 22.47 27.37
N ALA A 247 -33.68 21.98 28.43
CA ALA A 247 -32.30 21.52 28.41
C ALA A 247 -32.16 20.22 27.56
N ILE A 248 -33.15 19.34 27.65
CA ILE A 248 -33.19 18.10 26.85
C ILE A 248 -33.43 18.43 25.37
N GLU A 249 -34.36 19.34 25.05
CA GLU A 249 -34.62 19.79 23.67
C GLU A 249 -33.38 20.45 23.04
N LEU A 250 -32.64 21.24 23.81
CA LEU A 250 -31.36 21.82 23.35
C LEU A 250 -30.35 20.73 23.02
N LYS A 251 -30.21 19.71 23.86
CA LYS A 251 -29.32 18.56 23.59
C LYS A 251 -29.76 17.79 22.34
N LEU A 252 -31.05 17.54 22.14
CA LEU A 252 -31.58 16.91 20.93
C LEU A 252 -31.21 17.70 19.68
N THR A 253 -31.34 19.03 19.74
CA THR A 253 -30.94 19.91 18.64
C THR A 253 -29.44 19.83 18.37
N GLN A 254 -28.59 19.80 19.40
CA GLN A 254 -27.14 19.66 19.26
C GLN A 254 -26.77 18.31 18.64
N LEU A 255 -27.41 17.20 19.05
CA LEU A 255 -27.15 15.88 18.47
C LEU A 255 -27.57 15.81 17.01
N SER A 256 -28.68 16.45 16.63
CA SER A 256 -29.16 16.47 15.23
C SER A 256 -28.25 17.30 14.31
N ALA A 257 -27.57 18.31 14.82
CA ALA A 257 -26.69 19.22 14.10
C ALA A 257 -25.22 19.04 14.51
N ASP A 258 -24.76 17.79 14.68
CA ASP A 258 -23.41 17.47 15.11
C ASP A 258 -22.36 18.05 14.12
N PRO A 259 -21.56 19.04 14.53
CA PRO A 259 -20.60 19.69 13.64
C PRO A 259 -19.47 18.76 13.21
N LYS A 260 -19.16 17.73 13.99
CA LYS A 260 -18.13 16.74 13.65
C LYS A 260 -18.57 15.87 12.48
N ILE A 261 -19.83 15.42 12.50
CA ILE A 261 -20.41 14.65 11.38
C ILE A 261 -20.48 15.53 10.12
N ALA A 262 -20.93 16.77 10.28
CA ALA A 262 -21.01 17.70 9.16
C ALA A 262 -19.62 17.96 8.55
N ALA A 263 -18.59 18.16 9.35
CA ALA A 263 -17.21 18.34 8.89
C ALA A 263 -16.65 17.10 8.18
N LEU A 264 -16.90 15.90 8.74
CA LEU A 264 -16.48 14.64 8.12
C LEU A 264 -17.19 14.40 6.78
N LYS A 265 -18.48 14.72 6.66
CA LYS A 265 -19.23 14.61 5.41
C LYS A 265 -18.80 15.63 4.36
N ALA A 266 -18.48 16.86 4.78
CA ALA A 266 -18.03 17.93 3.90
C ALA A 266 -16.60 17.73 3.36
N ARG A 267 -15.81 16.82 3.96
CA ARG A 267 -14.42 16.59 3.59
C ARG A 267 -14.34 15.98 2.19
N GLN A 268 -13.70 16.69 1.26
CA GLN A 268 -13.49 16.27 -0.13
C GLN A 268 -12.13 15.62 -0.36
N ASN A 269 -11.14 15.98 0.46
CA ASN A 269 -9.77 15.52 0.31
C ASN A 269 -9.27 14.82 1.58
N ASP A 270 -8.91 13.56 1.43
CA ASP A 270 -8.41 12.72 2.51
C ASP A 270 -6.87 12.53 2.48
N THR A 271 -6.16 13.13 1.50
CA THR A 271 -4.71 12.89 1.29
C THR A 271 -3.85 13.25 2.49
N ILE A 272 -4.19 14.33 3.22
CA ILE A 272 -3.48 14.76 4.43
C ILE A 272 -3.58 13.77 5.60
N TYR A 273 -4.49 12.82 5.53
CA TYR A 273 -4.69 11.77 6.54
C TYR A 273 -4.08 10.43 6.13
N ILE A 274 -3.47 10.35 4.94
CA ILE A 274 -2.78 9.16 4.49
C ILE A 274 -1.40 9.10 5.14
N PRO A 275 -1.08 8.01 5.86
CA PRO A 275 0.25 7.85 6.44
C PRO A 275 1.33 7.85 5.35
N ASN A 276 2.41 8.58 5.56
CA ASN A 276 3.58 8.63 4.68
C ASN A 276 3.27 9.06 3.23
N TYR A 277 2.17 9.80 3.00
CA TYR A 277 1.77 10.24 1.67
C TYR A 277 2.88 10.99 0.94
N ASP A 278 3.48 12.00 1.60
CA ASP A 278 4.53 12.83 1.00
C ASP A 278 5.78 12.02 0.69
N GLU A 279 6.13 11.05 1.54
CA GLU A 279 7.25 10.15 1.31
C GLU A 279 7.02 9.26 0.09
N LEU A 280 5.85 8.67 -0.05
CA LEU A 280 5.48 7.85 -1.21
C LEU A 280 5.47 8.67 -2.50
N ILE A 281 4.98 9.91 -2.47
CA ILE A 281 5.03 10.83 -3.61
C ILE A 281 6.47 11.22 -3.95
N ALA A 282 7.31 11.47 -2.95
CA ALA A 282 8.73 11.76 -3.17
C ALA A 282 9.46 10.57 -3.78
N GLN A 283 9.22 9.35 -3.29
CA GLN A 283 9.77 8.11 -3.85
C GLN A 283 9.32 7.91 -5.31
N LYS A 284 8.03 8.08 -5.59
CA LYS A 284 7.50 8.01 -6.96
C LYS A 284 8.18 9.04 -7.88
N SER A 285 8.30 10.27 -7.42
CA SER A 285 8.93 11.35 -8.17
C SER A 285 10.41 11.08 -8.43
N ALA A 286 11.13 10.56 -7.44
CA ALA A 286 12.53 10.16 -7.58
C ALA A 286 12.69 9.05 -8.65
N LEU A 287 11.80 8.04 -8.62
CA LEU A 287 11.79 6.99 -9.63
C LEU A 287 11.47 7.53 -11.03
N ILE A 288 10.49 8.41 -11.17
CA ILE A 288 10.15 9.03 -12.47
C ILE A 288 11.35 9.76 -13.05
N ASN A 289 12.08 10.51 -12.23
CA ASN A 289 13.23 11.28 -12.63
C ASN A 289 14.53 10.46 -12.77
N LEU A 290 14.52 9.18 -12.38
CA LEU A 290 15.67 8.31 -12.54
C LEU A 290 15.94 8.06 -14.02
N LEU A 291 17.06 8.57 -14.50
CA LEU A 291 17.52 8.30 -15.87
C LEU A 291 18.02 6.86 -15.98
N VAL A 292 17.44 6.11 -16.90
CA VAL A 292 17.83 4.71 -17.22
C VAL A 292 18.76 4.75 -18.44
N ASP A 293 19.73 5.65 -18.46
CA ASP A 293 20.72 5.72 -19.53
C ASP A 293 22.11 5.39 -18.97
N PHE A 294 22.62 4.23 -19.36
CA PHE A 294 23.94 3.77 -18.94
C PHE A 294 24.89 3.78 -20.14
N PRO A 295 26.08 4.41 -20.03
CA PRO A 295 27.09 4.31 -21.08
C PRO A 295 27.64 2.87 -21.16
N ILE A 296 27.84 2.36 -22.37
CA ILE A 296 28.36 1.02 -22.63
C ILE A 296 29.63 0.74 -21.81
N ALA A 297 30.53 1.74 -21.73
CA ALA A 297 31.79 1.63 -21.00
C ALA A 297 31.65 1.27 -19.51
N ARG A 298 30.47 1.48 -18.89
CA ARG A 298 30.22 1.05 -17.50
C ARG A 298 29.75 -0.39 -17.39
N MET A 299 29.32 -1.02 -18.48
CA MET A 299 28.87 -2.40 -18.47
C MET A 299 30.01 -3.36 -18.75
N ALA A 300 30.67 -3.16 -19.87
CA ALA A 300 31.82 -3.92 -20.30
C ALA A 300 32.57 -3.14 -21.40
N SER A 301 33.83 -3.43 -21.58
CA SER A 301 34.67 -2.85 -22.64
C SER A 301 35.42 -3.94 -23.37
N LEU A 302 35.68 -3.74 -24.65
CA LEU A 302 36.56 -4.61 -25.42
C LEU A 302 38.01 -4.29 -24.97
N ILE A 303 38.63 -5.24 -24.25
CA ILE A 303 39.97 -5.09 -23.70
C ILE A 303 40.99 -5.19 -24.84
N GLN A 304 40.83 -6.23 -25.66
CA GLN A 304 41.72 -6.48 -26.80
C GLN A 304 40.90 -6.96 -27.99
N PRO A 305 40.98 -6.27 -29.14
CA PRO A 305 40.36 -6.76 -30.35
C PRO A 305 41.06 -8.03 -30.84
N ALA A 306 40.29 -8.87 -31.50
CA ALA A 306 40.83 -10.06 -32.18
C ALA A 306 41.75 -9.60 -33.31
N VAL A 307 42.90 -10.24 -33.40
CA VAL A 307 43.93 -10.00 -34.43
C VAL A 307 44.14 -11.26 -35.27
N ALA A 308 44.24 -11.08 -36.55
CA ALA A 308 44.53 -12.20 -37.48
C ALA A 308 45.86 -12.83 -37.15
N SER A 309 45.86 -14.15 -36.94
CA SER A 309 47.11 -14.89 -36.70
C SER A 309 47.89 -15.02 -37.98
N THR A 310 49.17 -14.65 -37.91
CA THR A 310 50.14 -14.80 -39.02
C THR A 310 50.71 -16.24 -39.11
N ILE A 311 50.50 -17.03 -38.05
CA ILE A 311 51.04 -18.39 -37.96
C ILE A 311 49.86 -19.39 -37.94
N PRO A 312 49.82 -20.39 -38.80
CA PRO A 312 48.81 -21.42 -38.78
C PRO A 312 48.80 -22.19 -37.44
N ILE A 313 47.64 -22.25 -36.79
CA ILE A 313 47.47 -22.92 -35.48
C ILE A 313 47.26 -24.44 -35.74
N LYS A 314 46.63 -24.78 -36.81
CA LYS A 314 46.32 -26.18 -37.26
C LYS A 314 46.70 -26.34 -38.73
N PRO A 315 47.16 -27.51 -39.15
CA PRO A 315 47.57 -28.67 -38.33
C PRO A 315 48.87 -28.42 -37.58
N ASN A 316 49.02 -28.99 -36.40
CA ASN A 316 50.22 -28.83 -35.56
C ASN A 316 51.39 -29.59 -36.27
N ARG A 317 52.19 -28.78 -37.04
CA ARG A 317 53.31 -29.31 -37.84
C ARG A 317 54.32 -30.13 -37.01
N LYS A 318 54.56 -29.73 -35.74
CA LYS A 318 55.43 -30.46 -34.84
C LYS A 318 54.88 -31.83 -34.47
N LEU A 319 53.58 -31.95 -34.23
CA LEU A 319 52.94 -33.22 -33.91
C LEU A 319 52.88 -34.13 -35.11
N ILE A 320 52.65 -33.60 -36.32
CA ILE A 320 52.70 -34.38 -37.55
C ILE A 320 54.12 -34.92 -37.80
N ALA A 321 55.14 -34.09 -37.61
CA ALA A 321 56.52 -34.51 -37.75
C ALA A 321 56.89 -35.62 -36.76
N VAL A 322 56.50 -35.46 -35.46
CA VAL A 322 56.71 -36.51 -34.45
C VAL A 322 55.96 -37.77 -34.76
N ALA A 323 54.68 -37.69 -35.12
CA ALA A 323 53.84 -38.85 -35.48
C ALA A 323 54.41 -39.56 -36.71
N GLY A 324 54.83 -38.77 -37.73
CA GLY A 324 55.48 -39.31 -38.91
C GLY A 324 56.80 -40.03 -38.63
N THR A 325 57.60 -39.47 -37.73
CA THR A 325 58.88 -40.07 -37.31
C THR A 325 58.67 -41.38 -36.54
N VAL A 326 57.68 -41.39 -35.63
CA VAL A 326 57.32 -42.60 -34.87
C VAL A 326 56.78 -43.67 -35.81
N LEU A 327 55.88 -43.31 -36.72
CA LEU A 327 55.32 -44.27 -37.72
C LEU A 327 56.42 -44.83 -38.62
N ALA A 328 57.32 -43.96 -39.12
CA ALA A 328 58.45 -44.38 -39.94
C ALA A 328 59.38 -45.33 -39.17
N GLY A 329 59.65 -45.05 -37.88
CA GLY A 329 60.41 -45.93 -37.00
C GLY A 329 59.78 -47.29 -36.81
N PHE A 330 58.47 -47.37 -36.56
CA PHE A 330 57.73 -48.64 -36.50
C PHE A 330 57.75 -49.41 -37.82
N LEU A 331 57.55 -48.73 -38.95
CA LEU A 331 57.62 -49.34 -40.25
C LEU A 331 59.02 -49.89 -40.57
N GLY A 332 60.07 -49.13 -40.23
CA GLY A 332 61.46 -49.53 -40.35
C GLY A 332 61.77 -50.79 -39.57
N LEU A 333 61.32 -50.82 -38.30
CA LEU A 333 61.50 -52.00 -37.43
C LEU A 333 60.76 -53.24 -37.94
N PHE A 334 59.52 -53.01 -38.40
CA PHE A 334 58.70 -54.09 -39.05
C PHE A 334 59.38 -54.67 -40.27
N PHE A 335 59.89 -53.83 -41.18
CA PHE A 335 60.63 -54.28 -42.36
C PHE A 335 61.92 -54.98 -41.96
N ALA A 336 62.65 -54.53 -40.93
CA ALA A 336 63.81 -55.22 -40.46
C ALA A 336 63.50 -56.61 -39.91
N LEU A 337 62.41 -56.80 -39.19
CA LEU A 337 61.93 -58.08 -38.64
C LEU A 337 61.55 -59.05 -39.79
N ILE A 338 60.80 -58.56 -40.82
CA ILE A 338 60.45 -59.33 -41.99
C ILE A 338 61.71 -59.80 -42.71
N ARG A 339 62.70 -58.91 -42.91
CA ARG A 339 63.96 -59.26 -43.56
C ARG A 339 64.72 -60.33 -42.78
N ILE A 340 64.72 -60.32 -41.46
CA ILE A 340 65.33 -61.35 -40.63
C ILE A 340 64.57 -62.67 -40.73
N ALA A 341 63.23 -62.61 -40.80
CA ALA A 341 62.38 -63.80 -40.93
C ALA A 341 62.56 -64.52 -42.29
N ILE A 342 62.76 -63.76 -43.38
CA ILE A 342 62.93 -64.30 -44.73
C ILE A 342 64.40 -64.88 -44.95
N LYS A 343 65.36 -64.50 -44.10
CA LYS A 343 66.75 -64.96 -44.18
C LYS A 343 67.02 -66.22 -43.38
N LYS A 344 66.06 -66.85 -42.77
CA LYS A 344 66.10 -68.18 -42.18
C LYS A 344 65.45 -69.18 -43.15
#